data_ee1230b8f4b17f8def4bb130672c9c49
#
_entry.id   ee1230b8f4b17f8def4bb130672c9c49
#
_cell.length_a   1.000
_cell.length_b   1.000
_cell.length_c   1.000
_cell.angle_alpha   90.00
_cell.angle_beta   90.00
_cell.angle_gamma   90.00
#
_symmetry.space_group_name_H-M   'P 1'
#
loop_
_entity.id
_entity.type
_entity.pdbx_description
1 polymer ?
#
loop_
_entity_poly.entity_id
_entity_poly.type
_entity_poly.pdbx_seq_one_letter_code
_entity_poly.pdbx_strand_id
1 'polypeptide(L)'
;MSYYVYMLKSQGGNSVTYVGYTKDIKRRIALHNSGKGAKFTRGRTWRLVYKEIFKSKSKAISREYYIKKNRTLRNKIKKNNI
;
A
#
# COMPACT_ATOMS: atom_id res chain seq x y z
N MET A 1 3.08 -20.00 -2.95
CA MET A 1 3.47 -18.62 -3.20
C MET A 1 2.42 -17.67 -2.66
N SER A 2 2.84 -16.59 -2.03
CA SER A 2 1.90 -15.67 -1.40
C SER A 2 1.90 -14.32 -2.11
N TYR A 3 0.74 -13.66 -2.02
CA TYR A 3 0.55 -12.30 -2.54
C TYR A 3 0.10 -11.42 -1.40
N TYR A 4 0.59 -10.20 -1.36
CA TYR A 4 0.26 -9.25 -0.31
C TYR A 4 -0.49 -8.07 -0.89
N VAL A 5 -1.58 -7.68 -0.23
CA VAL A 5 -2.19 -6.37 -0.45
C VAL A 5 -1.66 -5.48 0.67
N TYR A 6 -1.20 -4.31 0.32
CA TYR A 6 -0.54 -3.43 1.30
C TYR A 6 -1.02 -2.00 1.15
N MET A 7 -0.92 -1.26 2.24
CA MET A 7 -1.16 0.17 2.20
C MET A 7 0.04 0.88 2.79
N LEU A 8 0.50 1.90 2.07
CA LEU A 8 1.59 2.77 2.50
C LEU A 8 1.01 4.12 2.89
N LYS A 9 1.68 4.78 3.83
CA LYS A 9 1.36 6.15 4.23
C LYS A 9 2.62 6.99 4.05
N SER A 10 2.48 8.14 3.41
CA SER A 10 3.62 9.04 3.25
C SER A 10 3.89 9.77 4.54
N GLN A 11 5.17 10.11 4.76
CA GLN A 11 5.58 10.90 5.91
C GLN A 11 5.39 12.38 5.60
N GLY A 12 5.18 13.17 6.65
CA GLY A 12 5.02 14.62 6.51
C GLY A 12 3.62 15.09 6.85
N GLY A 13 3.42 16.41 6.80
CA GLY A 13 2.19 17.07 7.24
C GLY A 13 0.96 16.74 6.40
N ASN A 14 1.11 16.64 5.10
CA ASN A 14 0.01 16.29 4.19
C ASN A 14 0.16 14.85 3.74
N SER A 15 0.00 13.91 4.66
CA SER A 15 0.18 12.50 4.36
C SER A 15 -0.94 11.98 3.46
N VAL A 16 -0.54 11.15 2.50
CA VAL A 16 -1.46 10.46 1.59
C VAL A 16 -1.20 8.96 1.70
N THR A 17 -2.12 8.17 1.17
CA THR A 17 -1.99 6.72 1.20
C THR A 17 -1.88 6.15 -0.22
N TYR A 18 -1.23 5.00 -0.31
CA TYR A 18 -1.12 4.26 -1.56
C TYR A 18 -1.43 2.78 -1.29
N VAL A 19 -2.25 2.18 -2.12
CA VAL A 19 -2.63 0.77 -2.01
C VAL A 19 -2.12 0.01 -3.23
N GLY A 20 -1.50 -1.14 -2.99
CA GLY A 20 -1.00 -1.98 -4.07
C GLY A 20 -0.98 -3.44 -3.67
N TYR A 21 -0.51 -4.29 -4.57
CA TYR A 21 -0.26 -5.68 -4.25
C TYR A 21 1.11 -6.11 -4.79
N THR A 22 1.70 -7.10 -4.13
CA THR A 22 3.03 -7.56 -4.51
C THR A 22 3.30 -8.96 -3.94
N LYS A 23 4.28 -9.64 -4.50
CA LYS A 23 4.81 -10.88 -3.93
C LYS A 23 5.89 -10.62 -2.89
N ASP A 24 6.52 -9.45 -2.93
CA ASP A 24 7.65 -9.12 -2.08
C ASP A 24 7.49 -7.70 -1.53
N ILE A 25 6.99 -7.60 -0.29
CA ILE A 25 6.70 -6.32 0.33
C ILE A 25 7.96 -5.48 0.55
N LYS A 26 9.02 -6.09 1.07
CA LYS A 26 10.26 -5.35 1.35
C LYS A 26 10.82 -4.69 0.10
N ARG A 27 10.90 -5.47 -0.98
CA ARG A 27 11.40 -4.96 -2.24
C ARG A 27 10.50 -3.86 -2.79
N ARG A 28 9.18 -4.06 -2.69
CA ARG A 28 8.22 -3.09 -3.23
C ARG A 28 8.28 -1.77 -2.50
N ILE A 29 8.38 -1.79 -1.17
CA ILE A 29 8.52 -0.57 -0.37
C ILE A 29 9.81 0.15 -0.73
N ALA A 30 10.90 -0.58 -0.89
CA ALA A 30 12.17 0.01 -1.30
C ALA A 30 12.06 0.69 -2.67
N LEU A 31 11.34 0.08 -3.61
CA LEU A 31 11.11 0.68 -4.92
C LEU A 31 10.30 1.97 -4.82
N HIS A 32 9.23 1.97 -4.00
CA HIS A 32 8.44 3.19 -3.79
C HIS A 32 9.30 4.31 -3.20
N ASN A 33 10.10 3.99 -2.19
CA ASN A 33 10.94 4.99 -1.52
C ASN A 33 12.08 5.50 -2.42
N SER A 34 12.48 4.71 -3.42
CA SER A 34 13.52 5.13 -4.36
C SER A 34 12.95 5.87 -5.58
N GLY A 35 11.62 6.03 -5.64
CA GLY A 35 10.97 6.71 -6.75
C GLY A 35 10.72 5.81 -7.97
N LYS A 36 10.92 4.50 -7.82
CA LYS A 36 10.78 3.55 -8.93
C LYS A 36 9.57 2.64 -8.82
N GLY A 37 8.76 2.79 -7.77
CA GLY A 37 7.61 1.91 -7.55
C GLY A 37 6.42 2.26 -8.40
N ALA A 38 5.96 3.51 -8.32
CA ALA A 38 4.83 4.01 -9.10
C ALA A 38 4.96 5.52 -9.25
N LYS A 39 4.30 6.05 -10.27
CA LYS A 39 4.33 7.49 -10.52
C LYS A 39 3.84 8.28 -9.31
N PHE A 40 2.73 7.83 -8.74
CA PHE A 40 2.11 8.47 -7.59
C PHE A 40 3.03 8.54 -6.37
N THR A 41 3.92 7.56 -6.21
CA THR A 41 4.75 7.47 -5.02
C THR A 41 6.09 8.20 -5.12
N ARG A 42 6.38 8.79 -6.28
CA ARG A 42 7.63 9.53 -6.47
C ARG A 42 7.73 10.74 -5.57
N GLY A 43 8.92 11.00 -5.05
CA GLY A 43 9.21 12.20 -4.30
C GLY A 43 8.72 12.18 -2.86
N ARG A 44 8.25 11.05 -2.38
CA ARG A 44 7.76 10.90 -1.01
C ARG A 44 8.45 9.74 -0.32
N THR A 45 8.50 9.80 1.00
CA THR A 45 8.97 8.69 1.82
C THR A 45 7.76 7.95 2.37
N TRP A 46 7.75 6.63 2.23
CA TRP A 46 6.60 5.78 2.56
C TRP A 46 6.92 4.80 3.65
N ARG A 47 5.90 4.49 4.47
CA ARG A 47 6.00 3.39 5.42
C ARG A 47 4.77 2.51 5.31
N LEU A 48 4.95 1.23 5.62
CA LEU A 48 3.86 0.25 5.60
C LEU A 48 2.96 0.46 6.82
N VAL A 49 1.66 0.63 6.58
CA VAL A 49 0.68 0.78 7.67
C VAL A 49 -0.33 -0.35 7.70
N TYR A 50 -0.41 -1.18 6.65
CA TYR A 50 -1.36 -2.27 6.59
C TYR A 50 -0.95 -3.30 5.55
N LYS A 51 -1.19 -4.58 5.84
CA LYS A 51 -0.99 -5.64 4.86
C LYS A 51 -1.94 -6.80 5.12
N GLU A 52 -2.30 -7.49 4.03
CA GLU A 52 -3.05 -8.75 4.07
C GLU A 52 -2.34 -9.74 3.15
N ILE A 53 -2.43 -11.02 3.50
CA ILE A 53 -1.78 -12.08 2.72
C ILE A 53 -2.84 -12.93 2.03
N PHE A 54 -2.59 -13.28 0.77
CA PHE A 54 -3.47 -14.13 -0.03
C PHE A 54 -2.64 -15.19 -0.76
N LYS A 55 -3.22 -16.36 -0.93
CA LYS A 55 -2.58 -17.43 -1.71
C LYS A 55 -2.88 -17.31 -3.20
N SER A 56 -3.91 -16.55 -3.56
CA SER A 56 -4.36 -16.38 -4.93
C SER A 56 -4.11 -14.95 -5.40
N LYS A 57 -3.51 -14.82 -6.59
CA LYS A 57 -3.29 -13.51 -7.20
C LYS A 57 -4.61 -12.79 -7.46
N SER A 58 -5.62 -13.52 -7.94
CA SER A 58 -6.91 -12.92 -8.26
C SER A 58 -7.60 -12.38 -7.01
N LYS A 59 -7.48 -13.07 -5.88
CA LYS A 59 -8.04 -12.57 -4.62
C LYS A 59 -7.32 -11.33 -4.12
N ALA A 60 -5.99 -11.29 -4.29
CA ALA A 60 -5.20 -10.11 -3.93
C ALA A 60 -5.61 -8.91 -4.78
N ILE A 61 -5.76 -9.09 -6.08
CA ILE A 61 -6.17 -8.03 -6.99
C ILE A 61 -7.57 -7.51 -6.64
N SER A 62 -8.51 -8.41 -6.35
CA SER A 62 -9.87 -8.01 -5.96
C SER A 62 -9.87 -7.21 -4.67
N ARG A 63 -9.07 -7.63 -3.70
CA ARG A 63 -8.97 -6.93 -2.41
C ARG A 63 -8.30 -5.57 -2.55
N GLU A 64 -7.25 -5.48 -3.35
CA GLU A 64 -6.60 -4.21 -3.66
C GLU A 64 -7.61 -3.21 -4.22
N TYR A 65 -8.39 -3.66 -5.21
CA TYR A 65 -9.39 -2.83 -5.84
C TYR A 65 -10.45 -2.37 -4.83
N TYR A 66 -10.92 -3.28 -3.98
CA TYR A 66 -11.90 -2.96 -2.95
C TYR A 66 -11.37 -1.88 -2.00
N ILE A 67 -10.13 -2.03 -1.53
CA ILE A 67 -9.53 -1.06 -0.61
C ILE A 67 -9.31 0.30 -1.30
N LYS A 68 -8.86 0.28 -2.55
CA LYS A 68 -8.67 1.52 -3.32
C LYS A 68 -9.96 2.31 -3.45
N LYS A 69 -11.08 1.64 -3.63
CA LYS A 69 -12.38 2.29 -3.78
C LYS A 69 -13.05 2.66 -2.47
N ASN A 70 -12.55 2.14 -1.36
CA ASN A 70 -13.17 2.36 -0.06
C ASN A 70 -12.41 3.40 0.73
N ARG A 71 -12.74 4.67 0.50
CA ARG A 71 -12.08 5.79 1.16
C ARG A 71 -12.24 5.74 2.68
N THR A 72 -13.41 5.34 3.16
CA THR A 72 -13.68 5.23 4.59
C THR A 72 -12.74 4.23 5.25
N LEU A 73 -12.57 3.06 4.63
CA LEU A 73 -11.66 2.04 5.14
C LEU A 73 -10.21 2.54 5.14
N ARG A 74 -9.76 3.18 4.05
CA ARG A 74 -8.40 3.71 3.99
C ARG A 74 -8.14 4.77 5.07
N ASN A 75 -9.10 5.65 5.29
CA ASN A 75 -8.98 6.68 6.33
C ASN A 75 -8.92 6.05 7.72
N LYS A 76 -9.71 5.00 7.96
CA LYS A 76 -9.70 4.29 9.23
C LYS A 76 -8.35 3.63 9.49
N ILE A 77 -7.79 2.97 8.49
CA ILE A 77 -6.46 2.35 8.61
C ILE A 77 -5.39 3.42 8.86
N LYS A 78 -5.44 4.51 8.10
CA LYS A 78 -4.51 5.63 8.23
C LYS A 78 -4.55 6.22 9.64
N LYS A 79 -5.75 6.41 10.19
CA LYS A 79 -5.94 6.99 11.51
C LYS A 79 -5.40 6.09 12.62
N ASN A 80 -5.58 4.77 12.48
CA ASN A 80 -5.15 3.81 13.50
C ASN A 80 -3.64 3.61 13.53
N ASN A 81 -2.91 4.14 12.55
CA ASN A 81 -1.47 3.95 12.42
C ASN A 81 -0.70 5.28 12.42
N ILE A 82 -1.16 6.21 13.21
CA ILE A 82 -0.49 7.51 13.39
C ILE A 82 0.76 7.35 14.24
#